data_3fa602c6ac19dc5fb09f556224790d7b
#
_entry.id   3fa602c6ac19dc5fb09f556224790d7b
#
_cell.length_a   1.000
_cell.length_b   1.000
_cell.length_c   1.000
_cell.angle_alpha   90.00
_cell.angle_beta   90.00
_cell.angle_gamma   90.00
#
_symmetry.space_group_name_H-M   'P 1'
#
loop_
_entity.id
_entity.type
_entity.pdbx_description
1 polymer ?
#
loop_
_entity_poly.entity_id
_entity_poly.type
_entity_poly.pdbx_seq_one_letter_code
_entity_poly.pdbx_strand_id
1 'polypeptide(L)'
;MARWIQTIFVVLVASILISCTNQEPQTQNSPQTNTFNPEDLKIPDTGGRKLRGQLLYMPVYSNIPYQEKKQYDLSAFLAIHNTDLKNQIKITKVDFFNTEGGLVKSFISSERQLKPLATVIFTIPKTDQSGTGANFLIEWMADQSVNEPLIESIMKDLSGNIGLSFLSNGRIIREIK
;
A
#
# COMPACT_ATOMS: atom_id res chain seq x y z
N MET A 1 15.59 3.46 -68.33
CA MET A 1 15.48 4.05 -67.00
C MET A 1 14.51 3.31 -66.03
N ALA A 2 13.44 2.69 -66.53
CA ALA A 2 12.43 2.05 -65.64
C ALA A 2 12.86 0.72 -64.96
N ARG A 3 13.83 -0.02 -65.51
CA ARG A 3 14.25 -1.33 -64.95
C ARG A 3 15.15 -1.22 -63.75
N TRP A 4 15.85 -0.12 -63.54
CA TRP A 4 16.74 0.10 -62.41
C TRP A 4 15.99 0.50 -61.11
N ILE A 5 14.85 1.16 -61.25
CA ILE A 5 14.01 1.57 -60.13
C ILE A 5 13.34 0.36 -59.47
N GLN A 6 12.95 -0.65 -60.26
CA GLN A 6 12.35 -1.89 -59.75
C GLN A 6 13.33 -2.73 -58.91
N THR A 7 14.60 -2.76 -59.33
CA THR A 7 15.63 -3.55 -58.62
C THR A 7 15.99 -2.92 -57.25
N ILE A 8 15.98 -1.59 -57.18
CA ILE A 8 16.25 -0.89 -55.89
C ILE A 8 15.09 -1.08 -54.92
N PHE A 9 13.84 -1.14 -55.43
CA PHE A 9 12.66 -1.33 -54.55
C PHE A 9 12.59 -2.75 -53.93
N VAL A 10 13.00 -3.78 -54.70
CA VAL A 10 13.05 -5.17 -54.20
C VAL A 10 14.14 -5.37 -53.14
N VAL A 11 15.28 -4.69 -53.26
CA VAL A 11 16.35 -4.78 -52.24
C VAL A 11 15.97 -4.05 -50.96
N LEU A 12 15.21 -2.96 -51.05
CA LEU A 12 14.79 -2.19 -49.88
C LEU A 12 13.70 -2.91 -49.04
N VAL A 13 12.83 -3.69 -49.69
CA VAL A 13 11.77 -4.47 -49.04
C VAL A 13 12.34 -5.73 -48.37
N ALA A 14 13.43 -6.30 -48.90
CA ALA A 14 14.08 -7.48 -48.31
C ALA A 14 14.83 -7.17 -46.99
N SER A 15 15.18 -5.89 -46.74
CA SER A 15 15.94 -5.49 -45.55
C SER A 15 15.08 -5.27 -44.29
N ILE A 16 13.76 -5.31 -44.42
CA ILE A 16 12.83 -5.04 -43.28
C ILE A 16 12.38 -6.32 -42.55
N LEU A 17 12.71 -7.50 -43.06
CA LEU A 17 12.21 -8.78 -42.50
C LEU A 17 13.20 -9.54 -41.59
N ILE A 18 14.34 -8.96 -41.24
CA ILE A 18 15.28 -9.60 -40.34
C ILE A 18 15.44 -8.76 -39.06
N SER A 19 14.36 -8.62 -38.31
CA SER A 19 14.42 -8.17 -36.90
C SER A 19 13.35 -8.88 -36.09
N CYS A 20 13.31 -10.21 -36.17
CA CYS A 20 12.77 -11.03 -35.10
C CYS A 20 13.91 -11.32 -34.12
N THR A 21 14.15 -10.42 -33.22
CA THR A 21 14.92 -10.76 -32.01
C THR A 21 14.08 -11.76 -31.22
N ASN A 22 14.59 -12.96 -31.07
CA ASN A 22 14.15 -13.92 -30.04
C ASN A 22 14.30 -13.23 -28.70
N GLN A 23 13.22 -12.63 -28.17
CA GLN A 23 13.10 -12.40 -26.76
C GLN A 23 12.90 -13.75 -26.10
N GLU A 24 13.93 -14.24 -25.45
CA GLU A 24 13.78 -15.29 -24.44
C GLU A 24 12.64 -14.90 -23.51
N PRO A 25 11.76 -15.84 -23.12
CA PRO A 25 10.75 -15.56 -22.11
C PRO A 25 11.48 -15.15 -20.82
N GLN A 26 11.41 -13.88 -20.48
CA GLN A 26 11.83 -13.46 -19.15
C GLN A 26 10.95 -14.22 -18.19
N THR A 27 11.59 -15.12 -17.43
CA THR A 27 11.01 -15.74 -16.27
C THR A 27 10.51 -14.59 -15.39
N GLN A 28 9.21 -14.36 -15.40
CA GLN A 28 8.58 -13.50 -14.43
C GLN A 28 8.87 -14.13 -13.07
N ASN A 29 9.85 -13.57 -12.37
CA ASN A 29 9.99 -13.79 -10.94
C ASN A 29 8.65 -13.38 -10.33
N SER A 30 7.84 -14.37 -10.00
CA SER A 30 6.66 -14.18 -9.17
C SER A 30 7.12 -13.35 -7.97
N PRO A 31 6.46 -12.22 -7.64
CA PRO A 31 6.81 -11.50 -6.43
C PRO A 31 6.71 -12.50 -5.28
N GLN A 32 7.81 -12.75 -4.58
CA GLN A 32 7.78 -13.51 -3.34
C GLN A 32 6.87 -12.72 -2.41
N THR A 33 5.65 -13.17 -2.24
CA THR A 33 4.74 -12.67 -1.22
C THR A 33 5.34 -13.07 0.11
N ASN A 34 6.03 -12.13 0.74
CA ASN A 34 6.45 -12.30 2.12
C ASN A 34 5.18 -12.44 2.96
N THR A 35 4.84 -13.68 3.29
CA THR A 35 3.75 -13.99 4.20
C THR A 35 4.05 -13.34 5.54
N PHE A 36 3.05 -12.72 6.16
CA PHE A 36 3.15 -12.14 7.50
C PHE A 36 3.73 -13.18 8.47
N ASN A 37 4.83 -12.84 9.15
CA ASN A 37 5.42 -13.63 10.21
C ASN A 37 5.15 -12.94 11.56
N PRO A 38 4.43 -13.57 12.50
CA PRO A 38 4.19 -13.00 13.83
C PRO A 38 5.46 -12.64 14.60
N GLU A 39 6.59 -13.30 14.32
CA GLU A 39 7.89 -12.98 14.94
C GLU A 39 8.44 -11.61 14.52
N ASP A 40 8.00 -11.07 13.37
CA ASP A 40 8.36 -9.73 12.92
C ASP A 40 7.70 -8.63 13.77
N LEU A 41 6.77 -9.01 14.63
CA LEU A 41 6.11 -8.14 15.62
C LEU A 41 6.87 -8.11 16.94
N LYS A 42 8.19 -8.19 16.96
CA LYS A 42 8.97 -8.06 18.18
C LYS A 42 8.66 -6.74 18.85
N ILE A 43 8.39 -6.79 20.17
CA ILE A 43 8.31 -5.58 20.99
C ILE A 43 9.70 -4.96 20.98
N PRO A 44 9.85 -3.70 20.59
CA PRO A 44 11.15 -3.04 20.65
C PRO A 44 11.71 -3.12 22.08
N ASP A 45 12.99 -3.45 22.23
CA ASP A 45 13.66 -3.36 23.52
C ASP A 45 13.62 -1.90 23.97
N THR A 46 12.87 -1.63 25.02
CA THR A 46 12.62 -0.28 25.51
C THR A 46 13.74 0.24 26.40
N GLY A 47 14.75 -0.60 26.72
CA GLY A 47 15.82 -0.21 27.65
C GLY A 47 15.32 0.23 29.00
N GLY A 48 14.18 -0.31 29.47
CA GLY A 48 13.55 0.04 30.75
C GLY A 48 12.73 1.33 30.74
N ARG A 49 12.55 2.01 29.60
CA ARG A 49 11.62 3.14 29.46
C ARG A 49 10.18 2.64 29.42
N LYS A 50 9.29 3.28 30.17
CA LYS A 50 7.84 3.04 30.06
C LYS A 50 7.37 3.64 28.74
N LEU A 51 7.35 2.83 27.69
CA LEU A 51 6.72 3.22 26.42
C LEU A 51 5.22 2.96 26.53
N ARG A 52 4.44 3.78 25.87
CA ARG A 52 3.04 3.52 25.58
C ARG A 52 2.87 3.45 24.07
N GLY A 53 2.15 2.47 23.59
CA GLY A 53 1.90 2.33 22.17
C GLY A 53 0.89 1.24 21.87
N GLN A 54 0.56 1.10 20.60
CA GLN A 54 -0.41 0.13 20.15
C GLN A 54 -0.04 -0.38 18.77
N LEU A 55 -0.37 -1.65 18.51
CA LEU A 55 -0.45 -2.23 17.18
C LEU A 55 -1.91 -2.36 16.79
N LEU A 56 -2.28 -1.81 15.64
CA LEU A 56 -3.64 -1.79 15.12
C LEU A 56 -3.73 -2.56 13.80
N TYR A 57 -4.83 -3.28 13.63
CA TYR A 57 -5.31 -3.79 12.35
C TYR A 57 -6.32 -2.80 11.77
N MET A 58 -6.10 -2.34 10.55
CA MET A 58 -6.96 -1.37 9.86
C MET A 58 -7.48 -1.97 8.55
N PRO A 59 -8.76 -2.35 8.45
CA PRO A 59 -9.31 -2.82 7.20
C PRO A 59 -9.24 -1.75 6.11
N VAL A 60 -8.90 -2.19 4.91
CA VAL A 60 -8.91 -1.35 3.71
C VAL A 60 -9.47 -2.18 2.57
N TYR A 61 -10.33 -1.59 1.78
CA TYR A 61 -10.96 -2.27 0.66
C TYR A 61 -10.45 -1.65 -0.65
N SER A 62 -9.57 -2.34 -1.37
CA SER A 62 -9.14 -1.93 -2.70
C SER A 62 -10.26 -2.09 -3.73
N ASN A 63 -11.22 -2.95 -3.44
CA ASN A 63 -12.43 -3.12 -4.22
C ASN A 63 -13.56 -3.66 -3.35
N ILE A 64 -14.79 -3.50 -3.81
CA ILE A 64 -16.00 -4.09 -3.21
C ILE A 64 -16.83 -4.81 -4.27
N PRO A 65 -17.32 -6.01 -4.01
CA PRO A 65 -18.23 -6.69 -4.90
C PRO A 65 -19.60 -5.97 -4.91
N TYR A 66 -20.22 -5.80 -6.07
CA TYR A 66 -21.56 -5.22 -6.18
C TYR A 66 -22.53 -6.07 -6.98
N GLN A 67 -22.01 -7.01 -7.79
CA GLN A 67 -22.78 -8.05 -8.48
C GLN A 67 -21.93 -9.31 -8.58
N GLU A 68 -22.56 -10.42 -8.99
CA GLU A 68 -21.86 -11.66 -9.29
C GLU A 68 -20.70 -11.39 -10.29
N LYS A 69 -19.47 -11.69 -9.88
CA LYS A 69 -18.24 -11.48 -10.69
C LYS A 69 -17.94 -10.03 -11.11
N LYS A 70 -18.59 -9.02 -10.48
CA LYS A 70 -18.29 -7.60 -10.70
C LYS A 70 -17.90 -6.91 -9.41
N GLN A 71 -16.95 -6.00 -9.50
CA GLN A 71 -16.47 -5.23 -8.35
C GLN A 71 -16.25 -3.77 -8.74
N TYR A 72 -16.32 -2.90 -7.74
CA TYR A 72 -15.88 -1.52 -7.83
C TYR A 72 -14.47 -1.41 -7.26
N ASP A 73 -13.54 -0.89 -8.06
CA ASP A 73 -12.22 -0.56 -7.60
C ASP A 73 -12.25 0.78 -6.85
N LEU A 74 -11.55 0.82 -5.73
CA LEU A 74 -11.51 1.96 -4.82
C LEU A 74 -10.09 2.46 -4.66
N SER A 75 -9.93 3.76 -4.52
CA SER A 75 -8.74 4.31 -3.89
C SER A 75 -8.98 4.43 -2.40
N ALA A 76 -7.92 4.29 -1.61
CA ALA A 76 -8.00 4.45 -0.16
C ALA A 76 -6.88 5.34 0.35
N PHE A 77 -7.11 5.96 1.50
CA PHE A 77 -6.03 6.55 2.27
C PHE A 77 -6.19 6.25 3.75
N LEU A 78 -5.07 6.01 4.38
CA LEU A 78 -4.92 5.88 5.82
C LEU A 78 -4.49 7.24 6.37
N ALA A 79 -5.19 7.77 7.35
CA ALA A 79 -4.82 8.97 8.09
C ALA A 79 -4.48 8.60 9.55
N ILE A 80 -3.35 9.10 10.03
CA ILE A 80 -2.93 8.98 11.42
C ILE A 80 -2.80 10.38 11.99
N HIS A 81 -3.66 10.72 12.94
CA HIS A 81 -3.72 12.03 13.59
C HIS A 81 -3.16 11.92 15.01
N ASN A 82 -2.14 12.67 15.33
CA ASN A 82 -1.75 12.87 16.71
C ASN A 82 -2.76 13.80 17.39
N THR A 83 -3.57 13.27 18.29
CA THR A 83 -4.60 14.02 19.01
C THR A 83 -4.10 14.67 20.30
N ASP A 84 -2.81 14.44 20.65
CA ASP A 84 -2.22 15.06 21.81
C ASP A 84 -1.91 16.54 21.57
N LEU A 85 -2.17 17.39 22.57
CA LEU A 85 -2.00 18.84 22.45
C LEU A 85 -0.56 19.31 22.73
N LYS A 86 0.27 18.46 23.34
CA LYS A 86 1.59 18.84 23.84
C LYS A 86 2.71 17.90 23.39
N ASN A 87 2.40 16.62 23.22
CA ASN A 87 3.37 15.57 23.08
C ASN A 87 3.35 14.98 21.68
N GLN A 88 4.52 14.64 21.16
CA GLN A 88 4.66 13.92 19.91
C GLN A 88 4.47 12.42 20.10
N ILE A 89 4.07 11.74 19.05
CA ILE A 89 4.08 10.29 18.92
C ILE A 89 5.07 9.85 17.85
N LYS A 90 5.43 8.59 17.86
CA LYS A 90 6.28 7.94 16.85
C LYS A 90 5.47 6.89 16.13
N ILE A 91 5.44 6.94 14.81
CA ILE A 91 4.91 5.87 13.97
C ILE A 91 6.08 4.97 13.63
N THR A 92 6.02 3.71 14.05
CA THR A 92 7.12 2.76 13.91
C THR A 92 6.86 1.72 12.83
N LYS A 93 5.58 1.52 12.45
CA LYS A 93 5.20 0.59 11.39
C LYS A 93 3.96 1.07 10.65
N VAL A 94 3.98 0.96 9.33
CA VAL A 94 2.81 1.10 8.44
C VAL A 94 3.01 0.13 7.29
N ASP A 95 2.50 -1.09 7.46
CA ASP A 95 2.61 -2.18 6.51
C ASP A 95 1.23 -2.47 5.89
N PHE A 96 1.20 -2.61 4.58
CA PHE A 96 0.00 -2.90 3.80
C PHE A 96 0.03 -4.33 3.28
N PHE A 97 -1.05 -5.07 3.52
CA PHE A 97 -1.21 -6.48 3.17
C PHE A 97 -2.39 -6.68 2.22
N ASN A 98 -2.29 -7.69 1.36
CA ASN A 98 -3.39 -8.11 0.49
C ASN A 98 -4.39 -9.02 1.24
N THR A 99 -5.44 -9.44 0.54
CA THR A 99 -6.50 -10.32 1.07
C THR A 99 -5.97 -11.66 1.60
N GLU A 100 -4.88 -12.18 1.03
CA GLU A 100 -4.27 -13.45 1.41
C GLU A 100 -3.26 -13.29 2.56
N GLY A 101 -3.08 -12.08 3.10
CA GLY A 101 -2.11 -11.79 4.16
C GLY A 101 -0.66 -11.65 3.67
N GLY A 102 -0.46 -11.50 2.36
CA GLY A 102 0.84 -11.20 1.77
C GLY A 102 1.19 -9.73 1.93
N LEU A 103 2.41 -9.44 2.39
CA LEU A 103 2.93 -8.06 2.48
C LEU A 103 3.08 -7.47 1.07
N VAL A 104 2.34 -6.40 0.80
CA VAL A 104 2.40 -5.66 -0.47
C VAL A 104 3.43 -4.54 -0.40
N LYS A 105 3.40 -3.78 0.73
CA LYS A 105 4.25 -2.60 0.87
C LYS A 105 4.43 -2.20 2.32
N SER A 106 5.67 -1.85 2.69
CA SER A 106 5.97 -1.07 3.89
C SER A 106 6.09 0.40 3.50
N PHE A 107 5.30 1.27 4.13
CA PHE A 107 5.24 2.69 3.80
C PHE A 107 6.33 3.52 4.47
N ILE A 108 6.91 3.00 5.54
CA ILE A 108 8.00 3.64 6.27
C ILE A 108 9.14 2.64 6.47
N SER A 109 10.37 3.12 6.31
CA SER A 109 11.60 2.33 6.53
C SER A 109 12.27 2.63 7.88
N SER A 110 11.84 3.68 8.55
CA SER A 110 12.31 4.10 9.86
C SER A 110 11.19 4.80 10.62
N GLU A 111 11.34 4.94 11.95
CA GLU A 111 10.35 5.64 12.76
C GLU A 111 10.11 7.07 12.25
N ARG A 112 8.85 7.49 12.26
CA ARG A 112 8.43 8.83 11.88
C ARG A 112 7.79 9.53 13.06
N GLN A 113 8.39 10.64 13.48
CA GLN A 113 7.83 11.50 14.52
C GLN A 113 6.66 12.31 14.00
N LEU A 114 5.60 12.35 14.76
CA LEU A 114 4.40 13.14 14.48
C LEU A 114 4.15 14.12 15.61
N LYS A 115 4.31 15.41 15.32
CA LYS A 115 4.14 16.51 16.28
C LYS A 115 2.71 16.57 16.82
N PRO A 116 2.46 17.27 17.94
CA PRO A 116 1.12 17.54 18.42
C PRO A 116 0.20 18.09 17.30
N LEU A 117 -1.02 17.58 17.22
CA LEU A 117 -2.05 17.93 16.23
C LEU A 117 -1.66 17.73 14.77
N ALA A 118 -0.52 17.11 14.50
CA ALA A 118 -0.10 16.81 13.13
C ALA A 118 -0.75 15.52 12.62
N THR A 119 -0.86 15.42 11.30
CA THR A 119 -1.41 14.26 10.59
C THR A 119 -0.43 13.77 9.53
N VAL A 120 -0.36 12.46 9.36
CA VAL A 120 0.31 11.83 8.22
C VAL A 120 -0.70 11.00 7.43
N ILE A 121 -0.56 11.00 6.11
CA ILE A 121 -1.45 10.28 5.20
C ILE A 121 -0.64 9.32 4.33
N PHE A 122 -1.17 8.11 4.14
CA PHE A 122 -0.66 7.09 3.23
C PHE A 122 -1.76 6.70 2.25
N THR A 123 -1.45 6.64 0.96
CA THR A 123 -2.46 6.46 -0.10
C THR A 123 -2.27 5.15 -0.83
N ILE A 124 -3.38 4.45 -1.07
CA ILE A 124 -3.52 3.30 -1.96
C ILE A 124 -4.24 3.77 -3.23
N PRO A 125 -3.62 3.65 -4.41
CA PRO A 125 -4.23 4.09 -5.65
C PRO A 125 -5.39 3.17 -6.07
N LYS A 126 -6.31 3.66 -6.89
CA LYS A 126 -7.44 2.88 -7.43
C LYS A 126 -7.00 1.66 -8.27
N THR A 127 -5.78 1.69 -8.79
CA THR A 127 -5.19 0.58 -9.57
C THR A 127 -4.66 -0.57 -8.71
N ASP A 128 -4.73 -0.44 -7.38
CA ASP A 128 -4.32 -1.49 -6.45
C ASP A 128 -5.26 -2.70 -6.56
N GLN A 129 -4.67 -3.90 -6.57
CA GLN A 129 -5.37 -5.17 -6.71
C GLN A 129 -5.25 -6.04 -5.45
N SER A 130 -4.98 -5.45 -4.30
CA SER A 130 -4.81 -6.18 -3.03
C SER A 130 -6.11 -6.79 -2.50
N GLY A 131 -7.24 -6.37 -3.06
CA GLY A 131 -8.54 -7.03 -2.88
C GLY A 131 -9.40 -6.47 -1.75
N THR A 132 -10.55 -7.12 -1.56
CA THR A 132 -11.57 -6.69 -0.59
C THR A 132 -11.14 -6.90 0.87
N GLY A 133 -10.21 -7.83 1.14
CA GLY A 133 -9.70 -8.12 2.49
C GLY A 133 -8.36 -7.49 2.79
N ALA A 134 -7.90 -6.54 1.98
CA ALA A 134 -6.64 -5.83 2.23
C ALA A 134 -6.68 -5.07 3.56
N ASN A 135 -5.51 -4.84 4.14
CA ASN A 135 -5.44 -4.20 5.45
C ASN A 135 -4.08 -3.55 5.71
N PHE A 136 -4.04 -2.63 6.67
CA PHE A 136 -2.79 -2.15 7.25
C PHE A 136 -2.55 -2.77 8.63
N LEU A 137 -1.28 -3.02 8.94
CA LEU A 137 -0.79 -3.09 10.31
C LEU A 137 -0.05 -1.79 10.61
N ILE A 138 -0.51 -1.10 11.66
CA ILE A 138 0.03 0.19 12.08
C ILE A 138 0.53 0.06 13.51
N GLU A 139 1.78 0.47 13.75
CA GLU A 139 2.33 0.55 15.10
C GLU A 139 2.72 1.98 15.41
N TRP A 140 2.31 2.45 16.57
CA TRP A 140 2.73 3.72 17.11
C TRP A 140 3.19 3.60 18.55
N MET A 141 4.08 4.50 18.97
CA MET A 141 4.61 4.56 20.33
C MET A 141 4.80 6.00 20.80
N ALA A 142 4.87 6.18 22.11
CA ALA A 142 5.23 7.43 22.76
C ALA A 142 6.12 7.16 23.98
N ASP A 143 7.06 8.07 24.23
CA ASP A 143 8.00 8.01 25.37
C ASP A 143 7.35 8.49 26.67
N GLN A 144 6.10 8.94 26.62
CA GLN A 144 5.35 9.50 27.75
C GLN A 144 3.85 9.30 27.57
N SER A 145 3.07 9.64 28.60
CA SER A 145 1.61 9.57 28.49
C SER A 145 1.11 10.57 27.44
N VAL A 146 0.34 10.08 26.47
CA VAL A 146 -0.26 10.85 25.39
C VAL A 146 -1.73 10.45 25.18
N ASN A 147 -2.49 11.30 24.54
CA ASN A 147 -3.78 10.89 23.98
C ASN A 147 -3.54 9.86 22.88
N GLU A 148 -4.41 8.86 22.78
CA GLU A 148 -4.35 7.90 21.69
C GLU A 148 -4.57 8.60 20.34
N PRO A 149 -3.75 8.30 19.32
CA PRO A 149 -3.97 8.88 18.00
C PRO A 149 -5.30 8.42 17.40
N LEU A 150 -5.95 9.29 16.64
CA LEU A 150 -7.05 8.89 15.79
C LEU A 150 -6.46 8.29 14.50
N ILE A 151 -6.80 7.03 14.23
CA ILE A 151 -6.33 6.30 13.05
C ILE A 151 -7.53 5.77 12.29
N GLU A 152 -7.68 6.19 11.06
CA GLU A 152 -8.83 5.85 10.22
C GLU A 152 -8.42 5.68 8.76
N SER A 153 -9.18 4.90 8.01
CA SER A 153 -9.02 4.79 6.57
C SER A 153 -10.31 5.17 5.85
N ILE A 154 -10.17 5.87 4.73
CA ILE A 154 -11.28 6.29 3.88
C ILE A 154 -11.08 5.67 2.51
N MET A 155 -12.05 4.87 2.09
CA MET A 155 -12.15 4.35 0.74
C MET A 155 -13.06 5.24 -0.09
N LYS A 156 -12.68 5.47 -1.34
CA LYS A 156 -13.46 6.33 -2.24
C LYS A 156 -13.35 5.91 -3.70
N ASP A 157 -14.44 6.09 -4.41
CA ASP A 157 -14.49 6.19 -5.86
C ASP A 157 -15.22 7.46 -6.25
N LEU A 158 -14.54 8.36 -6.94
CA LEU A 158 -15.09 9.64 -7.43
C LEU A 158 -15.18 9.63 -8.96
N SER A 159 -15.13 8.47 -9.59
CA SER A 159 -15.27 8.35 -11.05
C SER A 159 -16.75 8.37 -11.46
N GLY A 160 -17.06 9.19 -12.46
CA GLY A 160 -18.42 9.36 -12.95
C GLY A 160 -19.25 10.42 -12.21
N ASN A 161 -20.57 10.35 -12.35
CA ASN A 161 -21.50 11.34 -11.80
C ASN A 161 -21.92 11.05 -10.35
N ILE A 162 -21.55 9.91 -9.79
CA ILE A 162 -21.91 9.48 -8.43
C ILE A 162 -20.62 9.16 -7.69
N GLY A 163 -20.37 9.83 -6.58
CA GLY A 163 -19.27 9.53 -5.68
C GLY A 163 -19.67 8.48 -4.65
N LEU A 164 -18.78 7.52 -4.40
CA LEU A 164 -18.86 6.58 -3.29
C LEU A 164 -17.73 6.89 -2.31
N SER A 165 -18.04 6.99 -1.03
CA SER A 165 -17.03 7.11 0.03
C SER A 165 -17.54 6.51 1.32
N PHE A 166 -16.67 5.81 2.03
CA PHE A 166 -16.95 5.28 3.36
C PHE A 166 -15.67 5.17 4.19
N LEU A 167 -15.86 5.15 5.49
CA LEU A 167 -14.79 5.11 6.48
C LEU A 167 -14.69 3.72 7.09
N SER A 168 -13.47 3.30 7.41
CA SER A 168 -13.18 2.12 8.20
C SER A 168 -12.36 2.51 9.43
N ASN A 169 -12.69 1.89 10.56
CA ASN A 169 -12.01 2.08 11.83
C ASN A 169 -11.08 0.91 12.14
N GLY A 170 -9.90 1.22 12.67
CA GLY A 170 -8.93 0.23 13.12
C GLY A 170 -9.35 -0.45 14.42
N ARG A 171 -8.79 -1.65 14.64
CA ARG A 171 -8.90 -2.38 15.89
C ARG A 171 -7.52 -2.57 16.51
N ILE A 172 -7.37 -2.22 17.78
CA ILE A 172 -6.17 -2.52 18.54
C ILE A 172 -6.08 -4.03 18.71
N ILE A 173 -4.97 -4.62 18.30
CA ILE A 173 -4.68 -6.04 18.43
C ILE A 173 -3.59 -6.32 19.45
N ARG A 174 -2.81 -5.30 19.82
CA ARG A 174 -1.80 -5.40 20.88
C ARG A 174 -1.53 -4.04 21.50
N GLU A 175 -1.44 -4.01 22.85
CA GLU A 175 -0.93 -2.89 23.62
C GLU A 175 0.59 -3.05 23.84
N ILE A 176 1.32 -1.94 23.73
CA ILE A 176 2.76 -1.85 24.03
C ILE A 176 2.88 -1.06 25.36
N LYS A 177 3.46 -1.70 26.36
CA LYS A 177 3.59 -1.16 27.72
C LYS A 177 5.02 -1.18 28.17
#